data_ec0ed0921d6e82b167f3c02b77fae660
#
_entry.id   ec0ed0921d6e82b167f3c02b77fae660
#
_cell.length_a   1.000
_cell.length_b   1.000
_cell.length_c   1.000
_cell.angle_alpha   90.00
_cell.angle_beta   90.00
_cell.angle_gamma   90.00
#
_symmetry.space_group_name_H-M   'P 1'
#
loop_
_entity.id
_entity.type
_entity.pdbx_description
1 polymer ?
#
loop_
_entity_poly.entity_id
_entity_poly.type
_entity_poly.pdbx_seq_one_letter_code
_entity_poly.pdbx_strand_id
1 'polypeptide(L)'
;MQEIKIVLVGDGKIYTEKVGKTSMIKALINDSAFDEIQDTHVPVKVPAELCQTDCSATIIDTWYRQDLDCLESIKTELSKADVVILVYDITKPDTIDRLGSFWCEFITKTCKAPIVIVGNKVDQKPNVENESIEDIMRPLIAEYKQCELILECSATSFINLQEVYTFAQKVVLYPTSPLYNTISKDLTEEFKRALVLIFLKCDRGKRLALTNNDMISMHAEVFSSQLTDEDLERIKEVIKQEHPQGVNEVGIRLEGFYQLQKMMIRRQKINVCWNLLKHFGFDSNLNLLVEFVLNKNHDESIELTRAAITHLEYIFNQYCVKGLLHFDSLFEIFKAAACPPWDPKNLDRSAWRKIYEMVECHEDCFSMQSWLALWHLLTLQDYHNALVYLVYTGCDIPYAELFLITSQREVMETNYRRVFCGFVLCDEETESAWVSQEFLGSSEPFNLSEHPRWCCKVVEESNVLWECKYQVLVNFPSGYSGFSRIVGLCDVVLTVSDTEKVKSEEMIPATVPRIRLAESMLQVQIAKSLQKIFLYSCKPFEGLDDRIKEQMLRNRREKRTYIVQIASLLGLVLAAGLIFMKKR
;
A
#
# COMPACT_ATOMS: atom_id res chain seq x y z
N MET A 1 -14.60 9.16 20.15
CA MET A 1 -13.40 9.84 20.70
C MET A 1 -12.45 8.75 21.17
N GLN A 2 -11.18 8.86 20.87
CA GLN A 2 -10.18 7.87 21.28
C GLN A 2 -9.85 8.06 22.76
N GLU A 3 -9.93 7.00 23.55
CA GLU A 3 -9.50 6.98 24.96
C GLU A 3 -8.09 6.42 25.03
N ILE A 4 -7.16 7.14 25.68
CA ILE A 4 -5.75 6.74 25.81
C ILE A 4 -5.50 6.23 27.21
N LYS A 5 -4.99 5.01 27.33
CA LYS A 5 -4.59 4.38 28.60
C LYS A 5 -3.14 4.69 28.94
N ILE A 6 -2.93 5.44 30.02
CA ILE A 6 -1.62 5.84 30.54
C ILE A 6 -1.34 5.01 31.81
N VAL A 7 -0.30 4.20 31.79
CA VAL A 7 0.10 3.40 32.96
C VAL A 7 1.38 3.96 33.56
N LEU A 8 1.33 4.35 34.87
CA LEU A 8 2.50 4.80 35.60
C LEU A 8 3.19 3.62 36.28
N VAL A 9 4.49 3.46 36.01
CA VAL A 9 5.34 2.45 36.65
C VAL A 9 6.59 3.08 37.25
N GLY A 10 7.27 2.37 38.13
CA GLY A 10 8.48 2.83 38.81
C GLY A 10 8.55 2.32 40.24
N ASP A 11 9.66 2.54 40.90
CA ASP A 11 9.96 1.98 42.22
C ASP A 11 8.97 2.38 43.33
N GLY A 12 8.75 1.46 44.24
CA GLY A 12 7.86 1.59 45.39
C GLY A 12 8.59 1.39 46.71
N LYS A 13 7.85 1.30 47.82
CA LYS A 13 8.22 1.51 49.19
C LYS A 13 9.23 0.51 49.86
N ILE A 14 9.78 -0.51 49.20
CA ILE A 14 10.53 -1.56 49.89
C ILE A 14 12.05 -1.31 49.98
N TYR A 15 12.65 -0.66 48.96
CA TYR A 15 14.10 -0.40 48.95
C TYR A 15 14.45 1.08 48.82
N THR A 16 13.54 1.88 48.28
CA THR A 16 13.69 3.32 48.11
C THR A 16 12.39 3.99 48.52
N GLU A 17 12.46 5.23 48.97
CA GLU A 17 11.25 6.03 49.14
C GLU A 17 10.48 6.15 47.83
N LYS A 18 9.15 6.31 47.94
CA LYS A 18 8.24 6.40 46.80
C LYS A 18 8.75 7.39 45.76
N VAL A 19 8.89 7.02 44.48
CA VAL A 19 9.26 7.93 43.38
C VAL A 19 8.20 9.01 43.09
N GLY A 20 7.01 8.90 43.68
CA GLY A 20 5.97 9.92 43.66
C GLY A 20 4.89 9.75 42.60
N LYS A 21 4.68 8.55 42.05
CA LYS A 21 3.62 8.26 41.03
C LYS A 21 2.24 8.76 41.46
N THR A 22 1.77 8.30 42.62
CA THR A 22 0.48 8.69 43.20
C THR A 22 0.38 10.20 43.43
N SER A 23 1.49 10.83 43.85
CA SER A 23 1.55 12.28 44.04
C SER A 23 1.39 13.02 42.72
N MET A 24 1.96 12.54 41.62
CA MET A 24 1.79 13.10 40.28
C MET A 24 0.33 13.07 39.84
N ILE A 25 -0.36 11.94 40.06
CA ILE A 25 -1.77 11.79 39.71
C ILE A 25 -2.65 12.70 40.54
N LYS A 26 -2.41 12.76 41.86
CA LYS A 26 -3.14 13.65 42.78
C LYS A 26 -2.96 15.10 42.40
N ALA A 27 -1.75 15.50 42.09
CA ALA A 27 -1.43 16.88 41.69
C ALA A 27 -2.07 17.28 40.35
N LEU A 28 -2.27 16.31 39.42
CA LEU A 28 -2.96 16.57 38.17
C LEU A 28 -4.47 16.82 38.36
N ILE A 29 -5.10 16.11 39.32
CA ILE A 29 -6.56 16.13 39.50
C ILE A 29 -7.02 17.34 40.28
N ASN A 30 -6.22 17.79 41.24
CA ASN A 30 -6.67 18.83 42.14
C ASN A 30 -5.54 19.71 42.72
N ASP A 31 -5.66 21.01 42.51
CA ASP A 31 -4.84 22.00 43.23
C ASP A 31 -5.18 22.10 44.73
N SER A 32 -6.31 21.53 45.20
CA SER A 32 -6.81 21.73 46.56
C SER A 32 -7.34 20.51 47.33
N ALA A 33 -7.37 19.31 46.76
CA ALA A 33 -7.98 18.13 47.40
C ALA A 33 -7.01 16.96 47.63
N PHE A 34 -5.79 17.25 48.06
CA PHE A 34 -4.80 16.21 48.37
C PHE A 34 -5.17 15.34 49.58
N ASP A 35 -6.08 15.80 50.44
CA ASP A 35 -6.36 15.16 51.74
C ASP A 35 -7.41 14.03 51.67
N GLU A 36 -8.24 13.93 50.64
CA GLU A 36 -9.36 12.98 50.62
C GLU A 36 -9.20 11.74 49.74
N ILE A 37 -8.17 11.71 48.87
CA ILE A 37 -7.97 10.50 48.05
C ILE A 37 -7.06 9.53 48.77
N GLN A 38 -7.67 8.60 49.49
CA GLN A 38 -6.99 7.39 50.02
C GLN A 38 -6.31 6.62 48.89
N ASP A 39 -5.24 5.84 49.21
CA ASP A 39 -4.45 5.04 48.26
C ASP A 39 -5.34 4.38 47.18
N THR A 40 -5.47 5.01 46.01
CA THR A 40 -6.45 4.58 45.03
C THR A 40 -5.78 3.79 43.92
N HIS A 41 -6.09 2.49 43.88
CA HIS A 41 -5.91 1.62 42.72
C HIS A 41 -7.02 1.81 41.67
N VAL A 42 -7.82 2.87 41.80
CA VAL A 42 -8.92 3.18 40.86
C VAL A 42 -8.38 3.97 39.69
N PRO A 43 -8.62 3.51 38.44
CA PRO A 43 -8.24 4.28 37.27
C PRO A 43 -8.88 5.66 37.26
N VAL A 44 -8.07 6.68 37.00
CA VAL A 44 -8.52 8.07 36.95
C VAL A 44 -8.85 8.44 35.51
N LYS A 45 -10.08 8.80 35.25
CA LYS A 45 -10.51 9.26 33.91
C LYS A 45 -10.41 10.78 33.82
N VAL A 46 -9.64 11.23 32.82
CA VAL A 46 -9.52 12.65 32.46
C VAL A 46 -10.32 12.86 31.16
N PRO A 47 -11.39 13.68 31.18
CA PRO A 47 -12.19 13.94 30.00
C PRO A 47 -11.41 14.76 28.97
N ALA A 48 -11.83 14.67 27.70
CA ALA A 48 -11.14 15.31 26.58
C ALA A 48 -11.06 16.84 26.71
N GLU A 49 -12.06 17.47 27.33
CA GLU A 49 -12.14 18.92 27.52
C GLU A 49 -11.02 19.45 28.43
N LEU A 50 -10.45 18.59 29.28
CA LEU A 50 -9.34 18.90 30.16
C LEU A 50 -7.97 18.51 29.58
N CYS A 51 -7.98 17.81 28.44
CA CYS A 51 -6.76 17.40 27.76
C CYS A 51 -6.41 18.37 26.62
N GLN A 52 -5.15 18.77 26.53
CA GLN A 52 -4.67 19.63 25.44
C GLN A 52 -4.68 18.95 24.05
N THR A 53 -4.95 17.65 24.02
CA THR A 53 -4.92 16.79 22.82
C THR A 53 -6.30 16.45 22.29
N ASP A 54 -7.37 16.99 22.87
CA ASP A 54 -8.77 16.67 22.55
C ASP A 54 -9.12 15.16 22.63
N CYS A 55 -8.31 14.38 23.37
CA CYS A 55 -8.51 12.95 23.60
C CYS A 55 -8.69 12.69 25.10
N SER A 56 -9.66 11.85 25.47
CA SER A 56 -9.80 11.42 26.87
C SER A 56 -8.67 10.48 27.27
N ALA A 57 -8.29 10.53 28.55
CA ALA A 57 -7.25 9.66 29.07
C ALA A 57 -7.72 8.88 30.31
N THR A 58 -7.29 7.64 30.43
CA THR A 58 -7.43 6.86 31.66
C THR A 58 -6.05 6.59 32.24
N ILE A 59 -5.80 7.15 33.43
CA ILE A 59 -4.52 7.07 34.12
C ILE A 59 -4.61 5.96 35.17
N ILE A 60 -3.65 5.05 35.14
CA ILE A 60 -3.57 3.90 36.04
C ILE A 60 -2.30 4.00 36.88
N ASP A 61 -2.45 4.08 38.21
CA ASP A 61 -1.34 3.99 39.15
C ASP A 61 -0.99 2.52 39.40
N THR A 62 0.28 2.18 39.33
CA THR A 62 0.75 0.83 39.67
C THR A 62 1.54 0.85 40.96
N TRP A 63 1.36 -0.20 41.74
CA TRP A 63 2.05 -0.35 42.98
C TRP A 63 3.08 -1.48 42.88
N TYR A 64 4.34 -1.17 43.12
CA TYR A 64 5.41 -2.14 43.02
C TYR A 64 5.86 -2.60 44.41
N ARG A 65 5.73 -3.90 44.65
CA ARG A 65 6.43 -4.67 45.66
C ARG A 65 7.21 -5.79 44.97
N GLN A 66 8.25 -6.28 45.63
CA GLN A 66 9.09 -7.36 45.08
C GLN A 66 8.46 -8.74 45.20
N ASP A 67 7.13 -8.84 45.31
CA ASP A 67 6.40 -10.09 45.29
C ASP A 67 5.89 -10.42 43.85
N LEU A 68 5.76 -11.71 43.58
CA LEU A 68 5.35 -12.21 42.26
C LEU A 68 3.94 -11.74 41.86
N ASP A 69 3.03 -11.67 42.81
CA ASP A 69 1.63 -11.28 42.58
C ASP A 69 1.53 -9.83 42.13
N CYS A 70 2.40 -8.96 42.66
CA CYS A 70 2.47 -7.57 42.29
C CYS A 70 2.98 -7.39 40.85
N LEU A 71 3.99 -8.15 40.44
CA LEU A 71 4.54 -8.11 39.09
C LEU A 71 3.53 -8.60 38.07
N GLU A 72 2.75 -9.64 38.35
CA GLU A 72 1.70 -10.12 37.43
C GLU A 72 0.56 -9.10 37.30
N SER A 73 0.20 -8.38 38.36
CA SER A 73 -0.75 -7.28 38.30
C SER A 73 -0.24 -6.16 37.39
N ILE A 74 1.03 -5.76 37.54
CA ILE A 74 1.66 -4.73 36.66
C ILE A 74 1.69 -5.21 35.21
N LYS A 75 2.04 -6.45 34.92
CA LYS A 75 2.00 -7.02 33.57
C LYS A 75 0.62 -6.94 32.95
N THR A 76 -0.42 -7.24 33.73
CA THR A 76 -1.81 -7.17 33.26
C THR A 76 -2.20 -5.75 32.84
N GLU A 77 -1.79 -4.74 33.60
CA GLU A 77 -2.06 -3.34 33.22
C GLU A 77 -1.18 -2.88 32.06
N LEU A 78 0.11 -3.25 32.02
CA LEU A 78 1.02 -2.95 30.92
C LEU A 78 0.54 -3.54 29.59
N SER A 79 -0.03 -4.75 29.60
CA SER A 79 -0.54 -5.38 28.37
C SER A 79 -1.69 -4.61 27.71
N LYS A 80 -2.35 -3.73 28.45
CA LYS A 80 -3.47 -2.91 28.01
C LYS A 80 -3.10 -1.42 27.84
N ALA A 81 -1.82 -1.07 28.12
CA ALA A 81 -1.35 0.30 28.08
C ALA A 81 -1.15 0.78 26.64
N ASP A 82 -1.60 2.01 26.34
CA ASP A 82 -1.26 2.70 25.10
C ASP A 82 0.08 3.46 25.26
N VAL A 83 0.41 3.91 26.49
CA VAL A 83 1.69 4.52 26.84
C VAL A 83 2.04 4.22 28.29
N VAL A 84 3.34 4.09 28.53
CA VAL A 84 3.89 3.85 29.86
C VAL A 84 4.69 5.07 30.31
N ILE A 85 4.35 5.63 31.48
CA ILE A 85 5.15 6.63 32.16
C ILE A 85 6.03 5.93 33.19
N LEU A 86 7.33 5.87 32.92
CA LEU A 86 8.32 5.28 33.83
C LEU A 86 8.92 6.37 34.72
N VAL A 87 8.54 6.36 36.00
CA VAL A 87 8.90 7.40 36.97
C VAL A 87 10.10 6.98 37.83
N TYR A 88 11.07 7.87 37.95
CA TYR A 88 12.20 7.74 38.87
C TYR A 88 12.35 8.99 39.74
N ASP A 89 13.11 8.90 40.81
CA ASP A 89 13.42 10.00 41.75
C ASP A 89 14.79 10.60 41.41
N ILE A 90 14.82 11.84 40.96
CA ILE A 90 16.05 12.53 40.54
C ILE A 90 17.07 12.61 41.67
N THR A 91 16.60 12.64 42.93
CA THR A 91 17.48 12.75 44.12
C THR A 91 18.14 11.42 44.49
N LYS A 92 17.76 10.29 43.83
CA LYS A 92 18.19 8.92 44.20
C LYS A 92 18.81 8.17 43.04
N PRO A 93 20.15 8.03 42.99
CA PRO A 93 20.86 7.30 41.93
C PRO A 93 20.36 5.87 41.74
N ASP A 94 20.03 5.15 42.80
CA ASP A 94 19.54 3.76 42.74
C ASP A 94 18.31 3.63 41.86
N THR A 95 17.42 4.62 41.82
CA THR A 95 16.23 4.61 40.96
C THR A 95 16.55 4.86 39.50
N ILE A 96 17.64 5.58 39.21
CA ILE A 96 18.15 5.83 37.86
C ILE A 96 18.77 4.54 37.30
N ASP A 97 19.62 3.88 38.09
CA ASP A 97 20.28 2.62 37.69
C ASP A 97 19.25 1.52 37.38
N ARG A 98 18.13 1.51 38.07
CA ARG A 98 17.06 0.55 37.87
C ARG A 98 16.22 0.80 36.60
N LEU A 99 16.32 1.95 35.99
CA LEU A 99 15.63 2.20 34.73
C LEU A 99 16.07 1.21 33.65
N GLY A 100 17.39 1.07 33.42
CA GLY A 100 17.94 0.14 32.44
C GLY A 100 18.02 -1.30 32.95
N SER A 101 18.53 -1.49 34.18
CA SER A 101 18.78 -2.83 34.72
C SER A 101 17.53 -3.65 35.04
N PHE A 102 16.35 -3.03 35.14
CA PHE A 102 15.10 -3.71 35.47
C PHE A 102 13.90 -3.21 34.67
N TRP A 103 13.55 -1.92 34.77
CA TRP A 103 12.26 -1.44 34.28
C TRP A 103 12.11 -1.47 32.77
N CYS A 104 13.07 -0.95 32.01
CA CYS A 104 12.98 -0.91 30.55
C CYS A 104 12.94 -2.31 29.96
N GLU A 105 13.76 -3.23 30.48
CA GLU A 105 13.74 -4.62 30.06
C GLU A 105 12.40 -5.31 30.37
N PHE A 106 11.87 -5.10 31.59
CA PHE A 106 10.58 -5.65 32.02
C PHE A 106 9.42 -5.14 31.18
N ILE A 107 9.35 -3.82 30.91
CA ILE A 107 8.28 -3.21 30.11
C ILE A 107 8.36 -3.70 28.66
N THR A 108 9.56 -3.68 28.06
CA THR A 108 9.78 -4.08 26.66
C THR A 108 9.42 -5.54 26.40
N LYS A 109 9.67 -6.42 27.37
CA LYS A 109 9.24 -7.83 27.30
C LYS A 109 7.73 -8.02 27.47
N THR A 110 7.05 -7.08 28.12
CA THR A 110 5.63 -7.20 28.46
C THR A 110 4.71 -6.57 27.44
N CYS A 111 5.05 -5.38 26.93
CA CYS A 111 4.22 -4.64 25.97
C CYS A 111 5.07 -3.91 24.92
N LYS A 112 4.39 -3.44 23.86
CA LYS A 112 4.99 -2.63 22.78
C LYS A 112 4.68 -1.13 22.90
N ALA A 113 4.05 -0.72 24.01
CA ALA A 113 3.68 0.67 24.23
C ALA A 113 4.93 1.57 24.32
N PRO A 114 4.88 2.81 23.82
CA PRO A 114 5.97 3.78 24.00
C PRO A 114 6.18 4.11 25.48
N ILE A 115 7.43 4.40 25.85
CA ILE A 115 7.85 4.71 27.20
C ILE A 115 8.24 6.18 27.29
N VAL A 116 7.63 6.91 28.21
CA VAL A 116 8.01 8.25 28.60
C VAL A 116 8.71 8.17 29.95
N ILE A 117 9.99 8.50 30.00
CA ILE A 117 10.79 8.47 31.22
C ILE A 117 10.65 9.80 31.95
N VAL A 118 10.27 9.78 33.22
CA VAL A 118 9.98 10.99 33.99
C VAL A 118 10.77 11.01 35.29
N GLY A 119 11.67 11.97 35.39
CA GLY A 119 12.38 12.31 36.64
C GLY A 119 11.52 13.23 37.51
N ASN A 120 11.04 12.70 38.60
CA ASN A 120 10.24 13.48 39.57
C ASN A 120 11.12 14.11 40.67
N LYS A 121 10.60 15.11 41.38
CA LYS A 121 11.22 15.87 42.47
C LYS A 121 12.35 16.81 42.00
N VAL A 122 12.19 17.43 40.85
CA VAL A 122 13.17 18.41 40.33
C VAL A 122 13.36 19.62 41.25
N ASP A 123 12.36 19.92 42.08
CA ASP A 123 12.42 20.95 43.13
C ASP A 123 13.48 20.66 44.20
N GLN A 124 13.91 19.42 44.37
CA GLN A 124 14.92 18.96 45.31
C GLN A 124 16.27 18.67 44.65
N LYS A 125 16.42 18.98 43.35
CA LYS A 125 17.67 18.73 42.59
C LYS A 125 18.78 19.61 43.18
N PRO A 126 19.92 19.05 43.64
CA PRO A 126 21.03 19.85 44.11
C PRO A 126 21.60 20.70 42.94
N ASN A 127 21.90 21.99 43.21
CA ASN A 127 22.50 22.90 42.24
C ASN A 127 23.99 22.55 41.98
N VAL A 128 24.24 21.36 41.49
CA VAL A 128 25.57 20.94 41.05
C VAL A 128 25.55 20.93 39.52
N GLU A 129 26.52 21.57 38.89
CA GLU A 129 26.76 21.47 37.43
C GLU A 129 27.19 20.04 37.08
N ASN A 130 26.26 19.12 37.04
CA ASN A 130 26.47 17.75 36.65
C ASN A 130 25.93 17.52 35.25
N GLU A 131 26.41 16.48 34.61
CA GLU A 131 26.06 15.98 33.27
C GLU A 131 24.58 16.22 32.94
N SER A 132 24.35 16.66 31.73
CA SER A 132 22.99 16.83 31.21
C SER A 132 22.25 15.49 31.35
N ILE A 133 20.98 15.53 31.81
CA ILE A 133 20.16 14.34 31.93
C ILE A 133 20.10 13.57 30.60
N GLU A 134 20.21 14.29 29.51
CA GLU A 134 20.27 13.71 28.16
C GLU A 134 21.51 12.82 27.98
N ASP A 135 22.67 13.18 28.56
CA ASP A 135 23.90 12.40 28.46
C ASP A 135 23.81 11.10 29.28
N ILE A 136 23.19 11.15 30.47
CA ILE A 136 22.96 9.99 31.33
C ILE A 136 21.99 9.01 30.67
N MET A 137 20.94 9.53 30.02
CA MET A 137 19.87 8.71 29.44
C MET A 137 20.09 8.30 27.99
N ARG A 138 21.08 8.88 27.31
CA ARG A 138 21.40 8.55 25.90
C ARG A 138 21.68 7.06 25.66
N PRO A 139 22.44 6.34 26.52
CA PRO A 139 22.64 4.89 26.35
C PRO A 139 21.30 4.11 26.43
N LEU A 140 20.43 4.50 27.35
CA LEU A 140 19.14 3.88 27.56
C LEU A 140 18.21 4.04 26.35
N ILE A 141 18.13 5.24 25.77
CA ILE A 141 17.34 5.49 24.55
C ILE A 141 17.91 4.74 23.35
N ALA A 142 19.24 4.60 23.26
CA ALA A 142 19.88 3.86 22.19
C ALA A 142 19.59 2.36 22.27
N GLU A 143 19.50 1.81 23.47
CA GLU A 143 19.22 0.39 23.72
C GLU A 143 17.72 0.05 23.56
N TYR A 144 16.84 0.89 24.14
CA TYR A 144 15.40 0.64 24.18
C TYR A 144 14.65 1.61 23.25
N LYS A 145 14.36 1.16 22.03
CA LYS A 145 13.67 1.95 20.99
C LYS A 145 12.28 2.44 21.35
N GLN A 146 11.66 1.86 22.38
CA GLN A 146 10.35 2.29 22.91
C GLN A 146 10.45 3.56 23.78
N CYS A 147 11.65 3.95 24.21
CA CYS A 147 11.85 5.17 24.98
C CYS A 147 11.80 6.38 24.02
N GLU A 148 10.66 7.08 24.01
CA GLU A 148 10.38 8.18 23.09
C GLU A 148 10.76 9.56 23.63
N LEU A 149 10.65 9.74 24.94
CA LEU A 149 10.83 11.05 25.57
C LEU A 149 11.32 10.93 27.01
N ILE A 150 12.11 11.92 27.43
CA ILE A 150 12.54 12.10 28.82
C ILE A 150 12.12 13.49 29.28
N LEU A 151 11.53 13.56 30.47
CA LEU A 151 11.06 14.79 31.08
C LEU A 151 11.46 14.83 32.55
N GLU A 152 11.65 16.05 33.09
CA GLU A 152 11.77 16.29 34.52
C GLU A 152 10.55 17.05 35.02
N CYS A 153 10.02 16.65 36.17
CA CYS A 153 8.85 17.28 36.76
C CYS A 153 8.96 17.38 38.30
N SER A 154 8.06 18.14 38.90
CA SER A 154 7.80 18.09 40.35
C SER A 154 6.31 18.01 40.62
N ALA A 155 5.90 16.93 41.26
CA ALA A 155 4.52 16.77 41.70
C ALA A 155 4.18 17.76 42.86
N THR A 156 5.17 18.18 43.66
CA THR A 156 4.98 19.06 44.81
C THR A 156 4.91 20.53 44.41
N SER A 157 5.73 20.92 43.44
CA SER A 157 5.82 22.30 42.95
C SER A 157 5.06 22.53 41.65
N PHE A 158 4.34 21.55 41.15
CA PHE A 158 3.55 21.56 39.88
C PHE A 158 4.39 21.93 38.64
N ILE A 159 5.70 21.67 38.66
CA ILE A 159 6.59 21.97 37.55
C ILE A 159 6.44 20.88 36.50
N ASN A 160 6.15 21.25 35.25
CA ASN A 160 6.02 20.38 34.07
C ASN A 160 5.05 19.19 34.23
N LEU A 161 4.16 19.23 35.22
CA LEU A 161 3.30 18.09 35.51
C LEU A 161 2.26 17.86 34.42
N GLN A 162 1.62 18.94 33.95
CA GLN A 162 0.63 18.88 32.88
C GLN A 162 1.28 18.51 31.56
N GLU A 163 2.50 18.98 31.33
CA GLU A 163 3.32 18.66 30.16
C GLU A 163 3.61 17.18 30.09
N VAL A 164 3.94 16.51 31.21
CA VAL A 164 4.19 15.06 31.22
C VAL A 164 3.01 14.27 30.65
N TYR A 165 1.78 14.55 31.10
CA TYR A 165 0.60 13.85 30.61
C TYR A 165 0.22 14.25 29.19
N THR A 166 0.39 15.51 28.84
CA THR A 166 0.19 15.99 27.47
C THR A 166 1.16 15.31 26.49
N PHE A 167 2.43 15.20 26.86
CA PHE A 167 3.42 14.53 26.03
C PHE A 167 3.19 13.02 25.97
N ALA A 168 2.77 12.38 27.06
CA ALA A 168 2.40 10.95 27.03
C ALA A 168 1.26 10.70 26.04
N GLN A 169 0.24 11.56 25.99
CA GLN A 169 -0.80 11.48 24.96
C GLN A 169 -0.27 11.76 23.55
N LYS A 170 0.58 12.77 23.39
CA LYS A 170 1.19 13.11 22.08
C LYS A 170 2.05 12.00 21.51
N VAL A 171 2.77 11.26 22.34
CA VAL A 171 3.60 10.12 21.90
C VAL A 171 2.72 9.00 21.33
N VAL A 172 1.51 8.78 21.84
CA VAL A 172 0.54 7.84 21.29
C VAL A 172 -0.06 8.35 19.98
N LEU A 173 -0.47 9.61 19.96
CA LEU A 173 -1.14 10.21 18.80
C LEU A 173 -0.17 10.51 17.65
N TYR A 174 1.08 10.80 17.99
CA TYR A 174 2.13 11.27 17.08
C TYR A 174 3.49 10.63 17.42
N PRO A 175 3.63 9.31 17.29
CA PRO A 175 4.88 8.62 17.62
C PRO A 175 6.03 9.08 16.71
N THR A 176 7.24 9.19 17.28
CA THR A 176 8.44 9.63 16.56
C THR A 176 9.10 8.50 15.81
N SER A 177 9.15 7.33 16.43
CA SER A 177 9.90 6.16 15.94
C SER A 177 9.57 5.75 14.49
N PRO A 178 8.29 5.74 14.03
CA PRO A 178 8.00 5.41 12.63
C PRO A 178 8.49 6.46 11.63
N LEU A 179 8.70 7.73 12.04
CA LEU A 179 9.05 8.82 11.15
C LEU A 179 10.55 9.11 11.10
N TYR A 180 11.25 8.92 12.22
CA TYR A 180 12.61 9.40 12.39
C TYR A 180 13.48 8.38 13.11
N ASN A 181 14.66 8.11 12.55
CA ASN A 181 15.66 7.26 13.16
C ASN A 181 16.63 8.14 13.96
N THR A 182 16.62 8.02 15.29
CA THR A 182 17.47 8.81 16.20
C THR A 182 18.96 8.48 16.08
N ILE A 183 19.30 7.26 15.65
CA ILE A 183 20.68 6.79 15.50
C ILE A 183 21.30 7.41 14.23
N SER A 184 20.65 7.24 13.08
CA SER A 184 21.10 7.83 11.81
C SER A 184 20.85 9.33 11.70
N LYS A 185 20.04 9.89 12.60
CA LYS A 185 19.55 11.28 12.59
C LYS A 185 18.88 11.66 11.27
N ASP A 186 18.11 10.72 10.70
CA ASP A 186 17.44 10.90 9.42
C ASP A 186 16.02 10.33 9.44
N LEU A 187 15.22 10.69 8.42
CA LEU A 187 13.89 10.13 8.21
C LEU A 187 13.99 8.62 7.94
N THR A 188 12.99 7.86 8.38
CA THR A 188 12.90 6.43 8.04
C THR A 188 12.58 6.25 6.55
N GLU A 189 12.94 5.11 5.98
CA GLU A 189 12.65 4.83 4.56
C GLU A 189 11.15 4.70 4.30
N GLU A 190 10.39 4.19 5.27
CA GLU A 190 8.93 4.12 5.24
C GLU A 190 8.31 5.53 5.14
N PHE A 191 8.79 6.46 5.96
CA PHE A 191 8.30 7.84 5.92
C PHE A 191 8.73 8.56 4.63
N LYS A 192 9.97 8.37 4.16
CA LYS A 192 10.40 8.90 2.87
C LYS A 192 9.50 8.44 1.73
N ARG A 193 9.11 7.16 1.69
CA ARG A 193 8.16 6.63 0.69
C ARG A 193 6.79 7.30 0.77
N ALA A 194 6.25 7.45 1.98
CA ALA A 194 5.00 8.17 2.17
C ALA A 194 5.09 9.62 1.68
N LEU A 195 6.21 10.30 1.96
CA LEU A 195 6.46 11.67 1.49
C LEU A 195 6.60 11.75 -0.04
N VAL A 196 7.15 10.73 -0.70
CA VAL A 196 7.16 10.66 -2.19
C VAL A 196 5.74 10.68 -2.71
N LEU A 197 4.85 9.85 -2.17
CA LEU A 197 3.45 9.81 -2.60
C LEU A 197 2.76 11.16 -2.40
N ILE A 198 2.92 11.76 -1.22
CA ILE A 198 2.34 13.08 -0.91
C ILE A 198 2.88 14.14 -1.88
N PHE A 199 4.19 14.13 -2.13
CA PHE A 199 4.82 15.03 -3.08
C PHE A 199 4.24 14.89 -4.49
N LEU A 200 4.10 13.66 -5.00
CA LEU A 200 3.52 13.38 -6.32
C LEU A 200 2.08 13.85 -6.43
N LYS A 201 1.27 13.67 -5.36
CA LYS A 201 -0.13 14.16 -5.33
C LYS A 201 -0.23 15.67 -5.26
N CYS A 202 0.70 16.33 -4.57
CA CYS A 202 0.72 17.79 -4.44
C CYS A 202 1.29 18.49 -5.68
N ASP A 203 2.20 17.86 -6.43
CA ASP A 203 2.75 18.40 -7.68
C ASP A 203 1.73 18.31 -8.83
N ARG A 204 0.69 19.16 -8.76
CA ARG A 204 -0.39 19.21 -9.76
C ARG A 204 0.11 19.52 -11.17
N GLY A 205 1.21 20.25 -11.26
CA GLY A 205 1.86 20.61 -12.52
C GLY A 205 2.80 19.55 -13.06
N LYS A 206 3.05 18.48 -12.32
CA LYS A 206 3.98 17.38 -12.66
C LYS A 206 5.37 17.88 -13.07
N ARG A 207 5.89 18.84 -12.30
CA ARG A 207 7.15 19.56 -12.55
C ARG A 207 8.33 19.02 -11.76
N LEU A 208 8.10 17.97 -10.94
CA LEU A 208 9.07 17.41 -9.98
C LEU A 208 9.57 18.46 -8.96
N ALA A 209 8.74 19.49 -8.75
CA ALA A 209 8.96 20.55 -7.74
C ALA A 209 7.62 21.16 -7.34
N LEU A 210 7.40 21.35 -6.04
CA LEU A 210 6.21 22.01 -5.51
C LEU A 210 6.33 23.52 -5.64
N THR A 211 5.44 24.12 -6.40
CA THR A 211 5.34 25.58 -6.53
C THR A 211 4.76 26.20 -5.26
N ASN A 212 4.82 27.55 -5.15
CA ASN A 212 4.15 28.25 -4.04
C ASN A 212 2.66 27.89 -3.98
N ASN A 213 1.99 27.86 -5.11
CA ASN A 213 0.56 27.53 -5.16
C ASN A 213 0.29 26.11 -4.70
N ASP A 214 1.13 25.12 -5.06
CA ASP A 214 0.99 23.74 -4.60
C ASP A 214 1.16 23.63 -3.09
N MET A 215 2.15 24.36 -2.52
CA MET A 215 2.40 24.40 -1.08
C MET A 215 1.27 25.08 -0.31
N ILE A 216 0.74 26.21 -0.81
CA ILE A 216 -0.41 26.92 -0.22
C ILE A 216 -1.64 26.02 -0.24
N SER A 217 -1.94 25.37 -1.37
CA SER A 217 -3.08 24.48 -1.49
C SER A 217 -2.97 23.29 -0.52
N MET A 218 -1.83 22.60 -0.52
CA MET A 218 -1.56 21.48 0.39
C MET A 218 -1.73 21.92 1.86
N HIS A 219 -1.17 23.05 2.23
CA HIS A 219 -1.25 23.54 3.61
C HIS A 219 -2.69 23.90 4.01
N ALA A 220 -3.43 24.56 3.13
CA ALA A 220 -4.83 24.89 3.37
C ALA A 220 -5.71 23.64 3.51
N GLU A 221 -5.50 22.62 2.68
CA GLU A 221 -6.22 21.35 2.72
C GLU A 221 -5.93 20.57 4.02
N VAL A 222 -4.66 20.52 4.44
CA VAL A 222 -4.24 19.73 5.62
C VAL A 222 -4.53 20.42 6.93
N PHE A 223 -4.26 21.73 7.02
CA PHE A 223 -4.26 22.47 8.30
C PHE A 223 -5.38 23.51 8.41
N SER A 224 -6.21 23.68 7.39
CA SER A 224 -7.29 24.68 7.34
C SER A 224 -6.79 26.11 7.65
N SER A 225 -5.53 26.40 7.36
CA SER A 225 -4.88 27.69 7.58
C SER A 225 -4.13 28.13 6.31
N GLN A 226 -4.00 29.42 6.12
CA GLN A 226 -3.35 29.96 4.94
C GLN A 226 -1.87 30.25 5.22
N LEU A 227 -1.00 29.78 4.34
CA LEU A 227 0.40 30.19 4.27
C LEU A 227 0.51 31.45 3.39
N THR A 228 1.32 32.41 3.80
CA THR A 228 1.64 33.56 2.98
C THR A 228 2.85 33.29 2.09
N ASP A 229 2.99 34.03 0.98
CA ASP A 229 4.17 33.93 0.13
C ASP A 229 5.46 34.29 0.90
N GLU A 230 5.38 35.23 1.87
CA GLU A 230 6.52 35.57 2.72
C GLU A 230 6.97 34.41 3.60
N ASP A 231 6.03 33.65 4.15
CA ASP A 231 6.34 32.46 4.95
C ASP A 231 7.00 31.38 4.09
N LEU A 232 6.53 31.21 2.85
CA LEU A 232 7.12 30.25 1.91
C LEU A 232 8.54 30.64 1.49
N GLU A 233 8.81 31.91 1.25
CA GLU A 233 10.17 32.34 0.94
C GLU A 233 11.12 32.11 2.13
N ARG A 234 10.67 32.38 3.37
CA ARG A 234 11.44 32.05 4.58
C ARG A 234 11.71 30.53 4.69
N ILE A 235 10.69 29.70 4.40
CA ILE A 235 10.84 28.24 4.40
C ILE A 235 11.89 27.81 3.35
N LYS A 236 11.81 28.34 2.13
CA LYS A 236 12.78 28.04 1.06
C LYS A 236 14.20 28.48 1.43
N GLU A 237 14.35 29.64 2.05
CA GLU A 237 15.67 30.11 2.52
C GLU A 237 16.28 29.15 3.54
N VAL A 238 15.48 28.70 4.52
CA VAL A 238 15.95 27.74 5.54
C VAL A 238 16.28 26.39 4.91
N ILE A 239 15.48 25.90 3.94
CA ILE A 239 15.79 24.68 3.19
C ILE A 239 17.10 24.84 2.42
N LYS A 240 17.32 25.97 1.73
CA LYS A 240 18.56 26.24 0.98
C LYS A 240 19.81 26.27 1.85
N GLN A 241 19.68 26.77 3.09
CA GLN A 241 20.80 26.79 4.04
C GLN A 241 21.24 25.38 4.44
N GLU A 242 20.31 24.48 4.70
CA GLU A 242 20.63 23.09 5.08
C GLU A 242 20.88 22.19 3.86
N HIS A 243 20.18 22.42 2.75
CA HIS A 243 20.25 21.61 1.53
C HIS A 243 20.09 22.47 0.27
N PRO A 244 21.17 23.02 -0.29
CA PRO A 244 21.11 23.96 -1.43
C PRO A 244 20.35 23.44 -2.66
N GLN A 245 20.39 22.12 -2.91
CA GLN A 245 19.72 21.48 -4.05
C GLN A 245 18.23 21.20 -3.78
N GLY A 246 17.75 21.43 -2.56
CA GLY A 246 16.36 21.18 -2.17
C GLY A 246 15.34 22.16 -2.75
N VAL A 247 15.80 23.27 -3.34
CA VAL A 247 14.95 24.28 -3.96
C VAL A 247 15.55 24.67 -5.30
N ASN A 248 14.72 24.74 -6.34
CA ASN A 248 15.08 25.22 -7.68
C ASN A 248 14.25 26.45 -8.06
N GLU A 249 14.35 26.91 -9.32
CA GLU A 249 13.59 28.05 -9.84
C GLU A 249 12.07 27.82 -9.84
N VAL A 250 11.63 26.56 -9.95
CA VAL A 250 10.21 26.17 -9.96
C VAL A 250 9.61 26.17 -8.55
N GLY A 251 10.36 25.63 -7.58
CA GLY A 251 9.88 25.51 -6.21
C GLY A 251 10.70 24.55 -5.35
N ILE A 252 10.04 23.91 -4.40
CA ILE A 252 10.66 22.95 -3.47
C ILE A 252 10.69 21.58 -4.12
N ARG A 253 11.89 20.99 -4.26
CA ARG A 253 12.10 19.64 -4.77
C ARG A 253 11.84 18.60 -3.68
N LEU A 254 11.80 17.32 -4.06
CA LEU A 254 11.55 16.21 -3.13
C LEU A 254 12.56 16.21 -1.96
N GLU A 255 13.85 16.42 -2.23
CA GLU A 255 14.88 16.49 -1.19
C GLU A 255 14.65 17.65 -0.23
N GLY A 256 14.19 18.80 -0.74
CA GLY A 256 13.80 19.96 0.07
C GLY A 256 12.55 19.68 0.91
N PHE A 257 11.62 18.92 0.37
CA PHE A 257 10.41 18.47 1.08
C PHE A 257 10.76 17.51 2.23
N TYR A 258 11.70 16.58 2.02
CA TYR A 258 12.25 15.75 3.11
C TYR A 258 12.89 16.59 4.20
N GLN A 259 13.69 17.57 3.80
CA GLN A 259 14.38 18.44 4.76
C GLN A 259 13.39 19.27 5.59
N LEU A 260 12.30 19.75 4.97
CA LEU A 260 11.23 20.45 5.68
C LEU A 260 10.62 19.56 6.78
N GLN A 261 10.27 18.29 6.46
CA GLN A 261 9.71 17.38 7.45
C GLN A 261 10.72 17.02 8.55
N LYS A 262 11.99 16.83 8.20
CA LYS A 262 13.08 16.61 9.16
C LYS A 262 13.23 17.79 10.14
N MET A 263 13.10 19.00 9.66
CA MET A 263 13.11 20.22 10.50
C MET A 263 11.89 20.27 11.43
N MET A 264 10.69 19.88 10.97
CA MET A 264 9.49 19.83 11.81
C MET A 264 9.69 18.85 12.97
N ILE A 265 10.25 17.68 12.72
CA ILE A 265 10.56 16.69 13.76
C ILE A 265 11.60 17.24 14.75
N ARG A 266 12.70 17.82 14.27
CA ARG A 266 13.75 18.40 15.13
C ARG A 266 13.24 19.56 16.00
N ARG A 267 12.23 20.29 15.52
CA ARG A 267 11.56 21.37 16.27
C ARG A 267 10.40 20.86 17.15
N GLN A 268 10.29 19.54 17.36
CA GLN A 268 9.24 18.90 18.15
C GLN A 268 7.81 19.15 17.63
N LYS A 269 7.66 19.48 16.35
CA LYS A 269 6.37 19.66 15.67
C LYS A 269 5.94 18.41 14.91
N ILE A 270 6.06 17.23 15.53
CA ILE A 270 5.78 15.93 14.93
C ILE A 270 4.32 15.80 14.50
N ASN A 271 3.41 16.44 15.24
CA ASN A 271 2.00 16.48 14.89
C ASN A 271 1.73 17.03 13.48
N VAL A 272 2.57 17.96 12.99
CA VAL A 272 2.46 18.48 11.61
C VAL A 272 2.70 17.37 10.60
N CYS A 273 3.73 16.54 10.80
CA CYS A 273 4.02 15.40 9.93
C CYS A 273 2.89 14.36 9.94
N TRP A 274 2.34 14.05 11.14
CA TRP A 274 1.24 13.09 11.26
C TRP A 274 -0.08 13.62 10.70
N ASN A 275 -0.39 14.90 10.87
CA ASN A 275 -1.58 15.49 10.26
C ASN A 275 -1.50 15.44 8.73
N LEU A 276 -0.32 15.69 8.16
CA LEU A 276 -0.06 15.52 6.75
C LEU A 276 -0.30 14.07 6.32
N LEU A 277 0.29 13.09 7.00
CA LEU A 277 0.13 11.66 6.71
C LEU A 277 -1.33 11.21 6.79
N LYS A 278 -2.03 11.56 7.88
CA LYS A 278 -3.43 11.20 8.10
C LYS A 278 -4.35 11.79 7.01
N HIS A 279 -4.11 13.04 6.60
CA HIS A 279 -4.86 13.66 5.52
C HIS A 279 -4.74 12.88 4.21
N PHE A 280 -3.54 12.37 3.89
CA PHE A 280 -3.30 11.56 2.69
C PHE A 280 -3.60 10.07 2.87
N GLY A 281 -4.24 9.66 3.97
CA GLY A 281 -4.74 8.31 4.18
C GLY A 281 -3.71 7.31 4.70
N PHE A 282 -2.67 7.74 5.40
CA PHE A 282 -1.72 6.83 6.05
C PHE A 282 -2.14 6.51 7.49
N ASP A 283 -1.98 5.24 7.89
CA ASP A 283 -2.17 4.78 9.26
C ASP A 283 -0.94 5.04 10.15
N SER A 284 -1.02 4.65 11.44
CA SER A 284 0.07 4.77 12.41
C SER A 284 1.32 3.93 12.06
N ASN A 285 1.20 2.94 11.18
CA ASN A 285 2.29 2.10 10.70
C ASN A 285 2.83 2.55 9.33
N LEU A 286 2.39 3.72 8.85
CA LEU A 286 2.72 4.27 7.53
C LEU A 286 2.22 3.42 6.35
N ASN A 287 1.18 2.60 6.56
CA ASN A 287 0.50 1.93 5.46
C ASN A 287 -0.57 2.84 4.86
N LEU A 288 -0.64 2.86 3.56
CA LEU A 288 -1.69 3.60 2.86
C LEU A 288 -3.02 2.85 2.98
N LEU A 289 -4.04 3.51 3.54
CA LEU A 289 -5.40 3.01 3.63
C LEU A 289 -6.16 3.36 2.35
N VAL A 290 -6.42 2.37 1.53
CA VAL A 290 -7.24 2.52 0.32
C VAL A 290 -8.54 1.75 0.53
N GLU A 291 -9.59 2.47 0.93
CA GLU A 291 -10.92 1.90 1.13
C GLU A 291 -11.76 2.10 -0.12
N PHE A 292 -11.75 1.11 -0.99
CA PHE A 292 -12.58 1.09 -2.19
C PHE A 292 -12.97 -0.33 -2.55
N VAL A 293 -14.26 -0.60 -2.62
CA VAL A 293 -14.80 -1.92 -2.97
C VAL A 293 -15.72 -1.79 -4.17
N LEU A 294 -15.43 -2.56 -5.21
CA LEU A 294 -16.32 -2.74 -6.33
C LEU A 294 -17.16 -4.00 -6.13
N ASN A 295 -18.47 -3.83 -6.13
CA ASN A 295 -19.41 -4.95 -6.12
C ASN A 295 -19.55 -5.45 -7.56
N LYS A 296 -19.03 -6.63 -7.86
CA LYS A 296 -19.16 -7.31 -9.14
C LYS A 296 -19.88 -8.63 -8.99
N ASN A 297 -20.62 -9.04 -10.01
CA ASN A 297 -21.20 -10.37 -10.13
C ASN A 297 -20.12 -11.38 -10.55
N HIS A 298 -20.47 -12.68 -10.48
CA HIS A 298 -19.55 -13.79 -10.77
C HIS A 298 -19.09 -13.83 -12.23
N ASP A 299 -19.91 -13.31 -13.14
CA ASP A 299 -19.72 -13.29 -14.59
C ASP A 299 -19.21 -11.94 -15.13
N GLU A 300 -18.89 -11.02 -14.23
CA GLU A 300 -18.36 -9.70 -14.57
C GLU A 300 -16.84 -9.63 -14.35
N SER A 301 -16.15 -8.86 -15.19
CA SER A 301 -14.74 -8.54 -15.05
C SER A 301 -14.55 -7.05 -14.78
N ILE A 302 -13.42 -6.71 -14.16
CA ILE A 302 -13.02 -5.33 -13.90
C ILE A 302 -11.91 -4.97 -14.87
N GLU A 303 -12.09 -3.87 -15.58
CA GLU A 303 -11.14 -3.35 -16.55
C GLU A 303 -10.75 -1.91 -16.21
N LEU A 304 -9.59 -1.46 -16.72
CA LEU A 304 -9.15 -0.06 -16.61
C LEU A 304 -9.98 0.85 -17.52
N THR A 305 -10.37 2.00 -17.02
CA THR A 305 -11.02 3.03 -17.84
C THR A 305 -10.04 3.72 -18.77
N ARG A 306 -10.54 4.53 -19.70
CA ARG A 306 -9.67 5.37 -20.55
C ARG A 306 -8.88 6.38 -19.72
N ALA A 307 -9.45 6.90 -18.63
CA ALA A 307 -8.76 7.83 -17.74
C ALA A 307 -7.54 7.18 -17.07
N ALA A 308 -7.71 5.96 -16.52
CA ALA A 308 -6.62 5.18 -15.95
C ALA A 308 -5.53 4.87 -16.98
N ILE A 309 -5.92 4.46 -18.19
CA ILE A 309 -4.98 4.18 -19.28
C ILE A 309 -4.20 5.45 -19.65
N THR A 310 -4.84 6.59 -19.78
CA THR A 310 -4.16 7.87 -20.09
C THR A 310 -3.15 8.25 -19.01
N HIS A 311 -3.47 8.01 -17.74
CA HIS A 311 -2.51 8.18 -16.65
C HIS A 311 -1.29 7.27 -16.82
N LEU A 312 -1.51 5.99 -17.12
CA LEU A 312 -0.43 5.02 -17.35
C LEU A 312 0.42 5.32 -18.59
N GLU A 313 -0.20 5.80 -19.68
CA GLU A 313 0.49 6.31 -20.87
C GLU A 313 1.37 7.52 -20.52
N TYR A 314 0.86 8.41 -19.66
CA TYR A 314 1.62 9.56 -19.17
C TYR A 314 2.86 9.12 -18.36
N ILE A 315 2.68 8.21 -17.38
CA ILE A 315 3.80 7.67 -16.59
C ILE A 315 4.84 7.01 -17.49
N PHE A 316 4.41 6.16 -18.43
CA PHE A 316 5.32 5.53 -19.39
C PHE A 316 6.17 6.58 -20.14
N ASN A 317 5.51 7.61 -20.70
CA ASN A 317 6.18 8.65 -21.47
C ASN A 317 7.16 9.49 -20.66
N GLN A 318 6.96 9.59 -19.34
CA GLN A 318 7.87 10.30 -18.44
C GLN A 318 9.19 9.57 -18.24
N TYR A 319 9.16 8.24 -18.22
CA TYR A 319 10.32 7.40 -17.87
C TYR A 319 10.89 6.62 -19.06
N CYS A 320 10.23 6.62 -20.22
CA CYS A 320 10.72 5.91 -21.39
C CYS A 320 11.91 6.63 -22.04
N VAL A 321 12.82 5.83 -22.60
CA VAL A 321 13.93 6.29 -23.42
C VAL A 321 13.76 5.69 -24.82
N LYS A 322 13.67 6.53 -25.84
CA LYS A 322 13.46 6.09 -27.25
C LYS A 322 12.21 5.22 -27.44
N GLY A 323 11.14 5.47 -26.66
CA GLY A 323 9.89 4.71 -26.74
C GLY A 323 9.89 3.36 -26.01
N LEU A 324 10.93 3.05 -25.27
CA LEU A 324 11.05 1.85 -24.44
C LEU A 324 11.23 2.23 -22.96
N LEU A 325 10.58 1.51 -22.07
CA LEU A 325 10.69 1.66 -20.62
C LEU A 325 11.55 0.53 -20.07
N HIS A 326 12.73 0.86 -19.57
CA HIS A 326 13.64 -0.11 -18.96
C HIS A 326 13.11 -0.58 -17.60
N PHE A 327 13.34 -1.85 -17.24
CA PHE A 327 12.86 -2.42 -15.96
C PHE A 327 13.40 -1.66 -14.74
N ASP A 328 14.62 -1.16 -14.79
CA ASP A 328 15.19 -0.34 -13.70
C ASP A 328 14.38 0.93 -13.43
N SER A 329 13.67 1.46 -14.44
CA SER A 329 12.78 2.61 -14.26
C SER A 329 11.59 2.31 -13.36
N LEU A 330 11.23 1.03 -13.15
CA LEU A 330 10.16 0.64 -12.24
C LEU A 330 10.47 1.05 -10.80
N PHE A 331 11.73 1.04 -10.37
CA PHE A 331 12.11 1.48 -9.03
C PHE A 331 11.86 2.98 -8.82
N GLU A 332 12.06 3.78 -9.87
CA GLU A 332 11.75 5.22 -9.80
C GLU A 332 10.24 5.47 -9.90
N ILE A 333 9.51 4.75 -10.75
CA ILE A 333 8.05 4.86 -10.88
C ILE A 333 7.37 4.49 -9.56
N PHE A 334 7.80 3.40 -8.93
CA PHE A 334 7.22 2.90 -7.69
C PHE A 334 8.02 3.29 -6.44
N LYS A 335 8.76 4.39 -6.48
CA LYS A 335 9.56 4.88 -5.36
C LYS A 335 8.73 5.17 -4.09
N ALA A 336 7.43 5.47 -4.26
CA ALA A 336 6.49 5.63 -3.17
C ALA A 336 6.06 4.30 -2.54
N ALA A 337 6.19 3.18 -3.24
CA ALA A 337 5.88 1.83 -2.76
C ALA A 337 7.14 1.15 -2.20
N ALA A 338 6.95 0.09 -1.41
CA ALA A 338 8.06 -0.70 -0.90
C ALA A 338 8.75 -1.53 -2.00
N CYS A 339 7.99 -1.91 -3.02
CA CYS A 339 8.43 -2.71 -4.16
C CYS A 339 7.47 -2.51 -5.35
N PRO A 340 7.86 -2.78 -6.58
CA PRO A 340 6.96 -2.85 -7.72
C PRO A 340 5.91 -3.96 -7.56
N PRO A 341 4.73 -3.86 -8.20
CA PRO A 341 3.62 -4.79 -8.00
C PRO A 341 3.90 -6.23 -8.46
N TRP A 342 4.88 -6.42 -9.31
CA TRP A 342 5.22 -7.72 -9.92
C TRP A 342 6.39 -8.42 -9.25
N ASP A 343 7.03 -7.78 -8.27
CA ASP A 343 8.05 -8.39 -7.44
C ASP A 343 8.02 -7.90 -5.99
N PRO A 344 7.41 -8.67 -5.08
CA PRO A 344 7.27 -8.24 -3.71
C PRO A 344 8.49 -8.49 -2.81
N LYS A 345 9.53 -9.24 -3.20
CA LYS A 345 10.49 -9.72 -2.20
C LYS A 345 11.97 -9.77 -2.58
N ASN A 346 12.35 -9.72 -3.85
CA ASN A 346 13.75 -9.86 -4.26
C ASN A 346 14.12 -8.88 -5.36
N LEU A 347 15.00 -7.96 -5.05
CA LEU A 347 15.68 -7.02 -5.96
C LEU A 347 16.69 -7.70 -6.91
N ASP A 348 16.64 -9.03 -7.04
CA ASP A 348 17.55 -9.78 -7.87
C ASP A 348 16.98 -9.94 -9.30
N ARG A 349 17.84 -10.03 -10.31
CA ARG A 349 17.45 -10.21 -11.73
C ARG A 349 16.52 -11.41 -11.97
N SER A 350 16.47 -12.37 -11.04
CA SER A 350 15.51 -13.48 -11.08
C SER A 350 14.04 -13.02 -11.01
N ALA A 351 13.78 -11.85 -10.43
CA ALA A 351 12.45 -11.26 -10.32
C ALA A 351 11.90 -10.81 -11.66
N TRP A 352 12.74 -10.22 -12.49
CA TRP A 352 12.36 -9.77 -13.83
C TRP A 352 11.93 -10.91 -14.73
N ARG A 353 12.39 -12.13 -14.44
CA ARG A 353 11.97 -13.35 -15.15
C ARG A 353 10.46 -13.54 -15.15
N LYS A 354 9.78 -13.23 -14.05
CA LYS A 354 8.32 -13.29 -13.97
C LYS A 354 7.64 -12.35 -14.95
N ILE A 355 8.19 -11.18 -15.18
CA ILE A 355 7.62 -10.21 -16.13
C ILE A 355 7.71 -10.76 -17.55
N TYR A 356 8.82 -11.41 -17.92
CA TYR A 356 8.95 -12.07 -19.21
C TYR A 356 7.93 -13.21 -19.42
N GLU A 357 7.49 -13.83 -18.32
CA GLU A 357 6.45 -14.86 -18.36
C GLU A 357 5.03 -14.29 -18.48
N MET A 358 4.86 -12.99 -18.17
CA MET A 358 3.56 -12.33 -18.14
C MET A 358 3.25 -11.54 -19.40
N VAL A 359 4.22 -10.86 -19.98
CA VAL A 359 4.05 -10.01 -21.17
C VAL A 359 5.26 -10.07 -22.09
N GLU A 360 5.06 -9.68 -23.34
CA GLU A 360 6.15 -9.58 -24.31
C GLU A 360 7.12 -8.47 -23.94
N CYS A 361 8.41 -8.80 -23.78
CA CYS A 361 9.47 -7.87 -23.42
C CYS A 361 10.70 -8.11 -24.28
N HIS A 362 11.50 -7.07 -24.52
CA HIS A 362 12.74 -7.14 -25.25
C HIS A 362 13.86 -6.46 -24.46
N GLU A 363 14.98 -7.15 -24.23
CA GLU A 363 16.19 -6.60 -23.61
C GLU A 363 15.93 -5.82 -22.29
N ASP A 364 15.18 -6.41 -21.36
CA ASP A 364 14.77 -5.80 -20.09
C ASP A 364 13.95 -4.49 -20.25
N CYS A 365 13.23 -4.38 -21.37
CA CYS A 365 12.41 -3.20 -21.67
C CYS A 365 10.97 -3.56 -22.02
N PHE A 366 10.05 -2.66 -21.67
CA PHE A 366 8.66 -2.67 -22.11
C PHE A 366 8.46 -1.75 -23.30
N SER A 367 7.65 -2.18 -24.26
CA SER A 367 6.93 -1.25 -25.13
C SER A 367 5.75 -0.61 -24.38
N MET A 368 5.16 0.47 -24.89
CA MET A 368 3.92 1.03 -24.36
C MET A 368 2.81 -0.04 -24.26
N GLN A 369 2.74 -0.90 -25.25
CA GLN A 369 1.74 -1.94 -25.33
C GLN A 369 1.94 -2.99 -24.26
N SER A 370 3.17 -3.47 -24.06
CA SER A 370 3.52 -4.44 -23.00
C SER A 370 3.29 -3.87 -21.61
N TRP A 371 3.61 -2.59 -21.41
CA TRP A 371 3.34 -1.87 -20.16
C TRP A 371 1.84 -1.85 -19.83
N LEU A 372 0.99 -1.47 -20.79
CA LEU A 372 -0.46 -1.47 -20.58
C LEU A 372 -1.03 -2.88 -20.42
N ALA A 373 -0.51 -3.86 -21.16
CA ALA A 373 -0.89 -5.27 -21.02
C ALA A 373 -0.64 -5.79 -19.59
N LEU A 374 0.50 -5.44 -19.01
CA LEU A 374 0.85 -5.82 -17.65
C LEU A 374 -0.13 -5.23 -16.61
N TRP A 375 -0.55 -3.98 -16.80
CA TRP A 375 -1.54 -3.34 -15.93
C TRP A 375 -2.95 -3.93 -16.09
N HIS A 376 -3.36 -4.26 -17.30
CA HIS A 376 -4.63 -4.95 -17.52
C HIS A 376 -4.62 -6.35 -16.88
N LEU A 377 -3.50 -7.05 -16.95
CA LEU A 377 -3.33 -8.34 -16.30
C LEU A 377 -3.43 -8.22 -14.78
N LEU A 378 -2.73 -7.26 -14.17
CA LEU A 378 -2.81 -6.99 -12.74
C LEU A 378 -4.24 -6.66 -12.30
N THR A 379 -4.94 -5.80 -13.05
CA THR A 379 -6.32 -5.43 -12.76
C THR A 379 -7.27 -6.63 -12.82
N LEU A 380 -7.09 -7.52 -13.78
CA LEU A 380 -7.90 -8.72 -13.91
C LEU A 380 -7.66 -9.71 -12.77
N GLN A 381 -6.42 -9.84 -12.32
CA GLN A 381 -6.04 -10.73 -11.21
C GLN A 381 -6.50 -10.17 -9.86
N ASP A 382 -6.19 -8.90 -9.61
CA ASP A 382 -6.47 -8.22 -8.35
C ASP A 382 -6.60 -6.70 -8.58
N TYR A 383 -7.82 -6.23 -8.80
CA TYR A 383 -8.10 -4.82 -9.02
C TYR A 383 -7.75 -3.94 -7.81
N HIS A 384 -7.84 -4.48 -6.59
CA HIS A 384 -7.52 -3.73 -5.38
C HIS A 384 -6.02 -3.45 -5.32
N ASN A 385 -5.20 -4.45 -5.60
CA ASN A 385 -3.75 -4.29 -5.73
C ASN A 385 -3.39 -3.32 -6.86
N ALA A 386 -4.06 -3.44 -8.02
CA ALA A 386 -3.89 -2.48 -9.12
C ALA A 386 -4.23 -1.05 -8.69
N LEU A 387 -5.30 -0.84 -7.92
CA LEU A 387 -5.68 0.46 -7.37
C LEU A 387 -4.59 1.03 -6.45
N VAL A 388 -4.11 0.24 -5.50
CA VAL A 388 -3.05 0.67 -4.57
C VAL A 388 -1.82 1.14 -5.34
N TYR A 389 -1.40 0.39 -6.35
CA TYR A 389 -0.25 0.77 -7.14
C TYR A 389 -0.51 1.95 -8.10
N LEU A 390 -1.73 2.12 -8.63
CA LEU A 390 -2.10 3.36 -9.33
C LEU A 390 -1.97 4.58 -8.41
N VAL A 391 -2.42 4.46 -7.17
CA VAL A 391 -2.27 5.54 -6.18
C VAL A 391 -0.78 5.83 -5.94
N TYR A 392 0.08 4.82 -5.82
CA TYR A 392 1.52 5.02 -5.62
C TYR A 392 2.22 5.71 -6.80
N THR A 393 1.64 5.68 -8.01
CA THR A 393 2.14 6.46 -9.15
C THR A 393 1.69 7.93 -9.12
N GLY A 394 1.01 8.38 -8.06
CA GLY A 394 0.49 9.76 -7.96
C GLY A 394 -0.77 9.99 -8.79
N CYS A 395 -1.61 8.98 -8.97
CA CYS A 395 -2.89 9.12 -9.67
C CYS A 395 -3.89 9.93 -8.83
N ASP A 396 -4.40 11.02 -9.39
CA ASP A 396 -5.37 11.92 -8.75
C ASP A 396 -6.82 11.67 -9.18
N ILE A 397 -7.04 10.68 -10.06
CA ILE A 397 -8.37 10.34 -10.58
C ILE A 397 -9.18 9.69 -9.45
N PRO A 398 -10.46 10.08 -9.25
CA PRO A 398 -11.33 9.42 -8.29
C PRO A 398 -11.39 7.91 -8.52
N TYR A 399 -11.31 7.11 -7.45
CA TYR A 399 -11.22 5.65 -7.55
C TYR A 399 -12.35 5.01 -8.34
N ALA A 400 -13.57 5.57 -8.24
CA ALA A 400 -14.74 5.11 -9.00
C ALA A 400 -14.61 5.31 -10.52
N GLU A 401 -13.72 6.20 -10.96
CA GLU A 401 -13.49 6.49 -12.37
C GLU A 401 -12.31 5.72 -12.96
N LEU A 402 -11.57 4.95 -12.13
CA LEU A 402 -10.40 4.19 -12.58
C LEU A 402 -10.79 2.85 -13.20
N PHE A 403 -11.91 2.28 -12.78
CA PHE A 403 -12.30 0.94 -13.17
C PHE A 403 -13.69 0.91 -13.81
N LEU A 404 -13.86 -0.02 -14.73
CA LEU A 404 -15.10 -0.30 -15.42
C LEU A 404 -15.47 -1.76 -15.18
N ILE A 405 -16.70 -2.03 -14.76
CA ILE A 405 -17.24 -3.38 -14.68
C ILE A 405 -17.81 -3.75 -16.05
N THR A 406 -17.33 -4.85 -16.62
CA THR A 406 -17.77 -5.33 -17.94
C THR A 406 -18.38 -6.71 -17.80
N SER A 407 -19.54 -6.92 -18.44
CA SER A 407 -20.13 -8.26 -18.56
C SER A 407 -19.44 -9.04 -19.65
N GLN A 408 -19.05 -10.28 -19.31
CA GLN A 408 -18.32 -11.13 -20.24
C GLN A 408 -19.21 -11.77 -21.32
N ARG A 409 -20.50 -11.89 -21.05
CA ARG A 409 -21.42 -12.69 -21.87
C ARG A 409 -22.51 -11.88 -22.55
N GLU A 410 -22.78 -10.67 -22.08
CA GLU A 410 -23.77 -9.80 -22.67
C GLU A 410 -23.10 -8.70 -23.48
N VAL A 411 -23.54 -8.58 -24.73
CA VAL A 411 -23.11 -7.50 -25.63
C VAL A 411 -23.94 -6.28 -25.28
N MET A 412 -23.47 -5.47 -24.38
CA MET A 412 -24.04 -4.16 -24.14
C MET A 412 -23.56 -3.18 -25.21
N GLU A 413 -24.47 -2.41 -25.78
CA GLU A 413 -24.18 -1.42 -26.85
C GLU A 413 -23.18 -0.31 -26.44
N THR A 414 -22.89 -0.19 -25.14
CA THR A 414 -22.12 0.94 -24.58
C THR A 414 -20.80 0.57 -23.93
N ASN A 415 -20.57 -0.69 -23.58
CA ASN A 415 -19.36 -1.12 -22.87
C ASN A 415 -18.52 -2.07 -23.74
N TYR A 416 -17.59 -1.51 -24.49
CA TYR A 416 -16.63 -2.28 -25.29
C TYR A 416 -15.63 -2.97 -24.36
N ARG A 417 -15.68 -4.28 -24.31
CA ARG A 417 -14.73 -5.10 -23.59
C ARG A 417 -13.36 -5.07 -24.27
N ARG A 418 -12.33 -4.77 -23.51
CA ARG A 418 -10.95 -4.62 -24.00
C ARG A 418 -10.08 -5.81 -23.71
N VAL A 419 -10.41 -6.56 -22.65
CA VAL A 419 -9.64 -7.73 -22.20
C VAL A 419 -10.43 -8.99 -22.45
N PHE A 420 -9.81 -9.95 -23.11
CA PHE A 420 -10.37 -11.24 -23.42
C PHE A 420 -9.57 -12.35 -22.73
N CYS A 421 -10.21 -13.20 -21.95
CA CYS A 421 -9.55 -14.21 -21.13
C CYS A 421 -9.83 -15.63 -21.63
N GLY A 422 -8.78 -16.33 -22.04
CA GLY A 422 -8.81 -17.75 -22.42
C GLY A 422 -8.15 -18.62 -21.36
N PHE A 423 -8.81 -19.73 -21.02
CA PHE A 423 -8.26 -20.75 -20.14
C PHE A 423 -7.66 -21.88 -20.96
N VAL A 424 -6.45 -22.28 -20.62
CA VAL A 424 -5.77 -23.42 -21.23
C VAL A 424 -5.66 -24.53 -20.20
N LEU A 425 -6.19 -25.68 -20.55
CA LEU A 425 -6.10 -26.91 -19.78
C LEU A 425 -5.10 -27.84 -20.47
N CYS A 426 -4.00 -28.14 -19.80
CA CYS A 426 -2.97 -29.04 -20.27
C CYS A 426 -2.87 -30.26 -19.36
N ASP A 427 -2.50 -31.40 -19.89
CA ASP A 427 -2.28 -32.63 -19.11
C ASP A 427 -0.96 -32.55 -18.32
N GLU A 428 0.07 -31.94 -18.89
CA GLU A 428 1.40 -31.78 -18.27
C GLU A 428 1.79 -30.33 -18.04
N GLU A 429 2.63 -30.09 -17.01
CA GLU A 429 3.16 -28.77 -16.67
C GLU A 429 4.09 -28.19 -17.75
N THR A 430 4.85 -29.06 -18.42
CA THR A 430 5.74 -28.73 -19.54
C THR A 430 4.99 -28.15 -20.72
N GLU A 431 3.83 -28.73 -21.06
CA GLU A 431 2.94 -28.23 -22.10
C GLU A 431 2.39 -26.84 -21.78
N SER A 432 1.95 -26.66 -20.54
CA SER A 432 1.47 -25.36 -20.05
C SER A 432 2.52 -24.25 -20.20
N ALA A 433 3.79 -24.51 -19.84
CA ALA A 433 4.88 -23.57 -20.01
C ALA A 433 5.14 -23.27 -21.48
N TRP A 434 5.17 -24.30 -22.31
CA TRP A 434 5.39 -24.16 -23.73
C TRP A 434 4.28 -23.34 -24.43
N VAL A 435 3.01 -23.59 -24.10
CA VAL A 435 1.88 -22.80 -24.64
C VAL A 435 2.00 -21.33 -24.29
N SER A 436 2.37 -20.99 -23.05
CA SER A 436 2.58 -19.59 -22.65
C SER A 436 3.75 -18.96 -23.39
N GLN A 437 4.85 -19.69 -23.53
CA GLN A 437 6.06 -19.24 -24.23
C GLN A 437 5.77 -18.95 -25.71
N GLU A 438 5.06 -19.84 -26.38
CA GLU A 438 4.67 -19.69 -27.79
C GLU A 438 3.65 -18.55 -27.97
N PHE A 439 2.72 -18.38 -27.02
CA PHE A 439 1.75 -17.29 -27.02
C PHE A 439 2.43 -15.93 -26.95
N LEU A 440 3.42 -15.75 -26.07
CA LEU A 440 4.18 -14.53 -25.92
C LEU A 440 5.26 -14.34 -27.00
N GLY A 441 5.67 -15.41 -27.67
CA GLY A 441 6.82 -15.39 -28.58
C GLY A 441 8.16 -15.23 -27.86
N SER A 442 8.22 -15.63 -26.58
CA SER A 442 9.42 -15.53 -25.74
C SER A 442 10.40 -16.65 -25.99
N SER A 443 11.70 -16.36 -25.98
CA SER A 443 12.77 -17.36 -26.01
C SER A 443 13.25 -17.76 -24.61
N GLU A 444 12.81 -17.06 -23.57
CA GLU A 444 13.21 -17.31 -22.18
C GLU A 444 12.51 -18.54 -21.60
N PRO A 445 13.22 -19.40 -20.84
CA PRO A 445 12.61 -20.58 -20.24
C PRO A 445 11.70 -20.18 -19.06
N PHE A 446 10.49 -20.71 -19.05
CA PHE A 446 9.50 -20.45 -18.01
C PHE A 446 9.72 -21.29 -16.76
N ASN A 447 9.30 -20.77 -15.60
CA ASN A 447 9.35 -21.49 -14.34
C ASN A 447 8.20 -22.52 -14.27
N LEU A 448 8.54 -23.81 -14.10
CA LEU A 448 7.57 -24.90 -14.08
C LEU A 448 6.75 -24.98 -12.78
N SER A 449 7.19 -24.32 -11.70
CA SER A 449 6.58 -24.48 -10.38
C SER A 449 5.41 -23.54 -10.06
N GLU A 450 5.15 -22.51 -10.87
CA GLU A 450 4.08 -21.54 -10.59
C GLU A 450 2.80 -21.84 -11.39
N HIS A 451 1.69 -22.01 -10.67
CA HIS A 451 0.36 -22.23 -11.25
C HIS A 451 -0.72 -21.46 -10.48
N PRO A 452 -1.77 -20.92 -11.13
CA PRO A 452 -1.92 -20.83 -12.58
C PRO A 452 -0.98 -19.81 -13.21
N ARG A 453 -0.56 -20.01 -14.46
CA ARG A 453 0.25 -19.05 -15.21
C ARG A 453 -0.62 -18.07 -15.95
N TRP A 454 -0.38 -16.81 -15.72
CA TRP A 454 -1.08 -15.70 -16.35
C TRP A 454 -0.17 -14.97 -17.32
N CYS A 455 -0.55 -14.88 -18.57
CA CYS A 455 0.16 -14.07 -19.56
C CYS A 455 -0.80 -13.22 -20.38
N CYS A 456 -0.33 -12.08 -20.86
CA CYS A 456 -1.13 -11.14 -21.61
C CYS A 456 -0.38 -10.64 -22.85
N LYS A 457 -1.07 -10.62 -23.99
CA LYS A 457 -0.55 -10.09 -25.25
C LYS A 457 -1.48 -9.04 -25.83
N VAL A 458 -0.90 -8.05 -26.50
CA VAL A 458 -1.65 -7.03 -27.24
C VAL A 458 -1.99 -7.52 -28.63
N VAL A 459 -3.21 -7.29 -29.08
CA VAL A 459 -3.65 -7.60 -30.42
C VAL A 459 -3.61 -6.34 -31.27
N GLU A 460 -2.78 -6.34 -32.29
CA GLU A 460 -2.62 -5.19 -33.19
C GLU A 460 -3.74 -5.04 -34.22
N GLU A 461 -4.50 -6.11 -34.49
CA GLU A 461 -5.57 -6.09 -35.49
C GLU A 461 -6.83 -5.39 -34.95
N SER A 462 -7.01 -4.14 -35.35
CA SER A 462 -8.17 -3.27 -35.03
C SER A 462 -9.50 -3.68 -35.66
N ASN A 463 -9.59 -4.82 -36.34
CA ASN A 463 -10.76 -5.29 -37.08
C ASN A 463 -11.62 -6.27 -36.29
N VAL A 464 -11.45 -6.36 -34.99
CA VAL A 464 -12.21 -7.28 -34.16
C VAL A 464 -13.53 -6.65 -33.74
N LEU A 465 -14.55 -7.43 -33.73
CA LEU A 465 -15.92 -7.12 -33.35
C LEU A 465 -16.13 -6.46 -32.00
N TRP A 466 -15.17 -6.67 -31.14
CA TRP A 466 -15.04 -6.12 -29.82
C TRP A 466 -13.76 -5.34 -29.89
N GLU A 467 -13.66 -4.17 -29.46
CA GLU A 467 -12.38 -3.46 -29.33
C GLU A 467 -11.46 -4.17 -28.30
N CYS A 468 -11.40 -5.50 -28.39
CA CYS A 468 -10.52 -6.32 -27.58
C CYS A 468 -9.09 -6.05 -28.01
N LYS A 469 -8.36 -5.32 -27.20
CA LYS A 469 -6.95 -5.00 -27.43
C LYS A 469 -6.00 -5.94 -26.71
N TYR A 470 -6.48 -6.62 -25.68
CA TYR A 470 -5.66 -7.43 -24.78
C TYR A 470 -6.21 -8.85 -24.71
N GLN A 471 -5.35 -9.81 -24.99
CA GLN A 471 -5.65 -11.22 -24.82
C GLN A 471 -4.90 -11.74 -23.60
N VAL A 472 -5.63 -12.27 -22.63
CA VAL A 472 -5.09 -12.92 -21.44
C VAL A 472 -5.22 -14.42 -21.58
N LEU A 473 -4.14 -15.14 -21.35
CA LEU A 473 -4.10 -16.58 -21.32
C LEU A 473 -3.82 -17.05 -19.89
N VAL A 474 -4.62 -17.96 -19.39
CA VAL A 474 -4.44 -18.56 -18.08
C VAL A 474 -4.28 -20.07 -18.23
N ASN A 475 -3.10 -20.58 -17.91
CA ASN A 475 -2.75 -21.98 -18.04
C ASN A 475 -2.88 -22.71 -16.70
N PHE A 476 -3.55 -23.85 -16.73
CA PHE A 476 -3.76 -24.72 -15.59
C PHE A 476 -3.21 -26.13 -15.85
N PRO A 477 -2.46 -26.72 -14.92
CA PRO A 477 -2.17 -28.15 -14.96
C PRO A 477 -3.40 -28.96 -14.59
N SER A 478 -3.46 -30.20 -15.06
CA SER A 478 -4.50 -31.14 -14.68
C SER A 478 -4.52 -31.33 -13.17
N GLY A 479 -5.70 -31.14 -12.54
CA GLY A 479 -5.86 -31.33 -11.10
C GLY A 479 -5.75 -30.06 -10.24
N TYR A 480 -5.63 -28.87 -10.82
CA TYR A 480 -5.64 -27.61 -10.08
C TYR A 480 -6.98 -27.38 -9.36
N SER A 481 -6.95 -27.21 -8.02
CA SER A 481 -8.15 -27.10 -7.16
C SER A 481 -8.73 -25.69 -7.01
N GLY A 482 -7.96 -24.65 -7.37
CA GLY A 482 -8.35 -23.23 -7.22
C GLY A 482 -9.25 -22.68 -8.34
N PHE A 483 -9.68 -23.51 -9.24
CA PHE A 483 -10.38 -23.17 -10.49
C PHE A 483 -11.69 -22.39 -10.27
N SER A 484 -12.47 -22.76 -9.26
CA SER A 484 -13.79 -22.20 -8.99
C SER A 484 -13.81 -20.68 -8.74
N ARG A 485 -12.69 -20.11 -8.28
CA ARG A 485 -12.59 -18.67 -7.98
C ARG A 485 -12.48 -17.80 -9.23
N ILE A 486 -11.98 -18.34 -10.32
CA ILE A 486 -11.65 -17.60 -11.54
C ILE A 486 -12.44 -18.05 -12.77
N VAL A 487 -13.26 -19.09 -12.65
CA VAL A 487 -14.11 -19.60 -13.75
C VAL A 487 -14.99 -18.53 -14.38
N GLY A 488 -15.47 -17.56 -13.58
CA GLY A 488 -16.26 -16.43 -14.07
C GLY A 488 -15.52 -15.53 -15.06
N LEU A 489 -14.20 -15.54 -15.07
CA LEU A 489 -13.37 -14.73 -15.98
C LEU A 489 -13.19 -15.38 -17.36
N CYS A 490 -13.56 -16.66 -17.50
CA CYS A 490 -13.26 -17.45 -18.68
C CYS A 490 -14.19 -17.13 -19.86
N ASP A 491 -13.63 -16.66 -20.95
CA ASP A 491 -14.34 -16.43 -22.22
C ASP A 491 -14.28 -17.62 -23.17
N VAL A 492 -13.18 -18.36 -23.12
CA VAL A 492 -12.97 -19.55 -23.94
C VAL A 492 -12.07 -20.54 -23.21
N VAL A 493 -12.31 -21.83 -23.43
CA VAL A 493 -11.45 -22.90 -22.95
C VAL A 493 -10.73 -23.54 -24.13
N LEU A 494 -9.42 -23.64 -24.00
CA LEU A 494 -8.54 -24.38 -24.89
C LEU A 494 -8.06 -25.62 -24.13
N THR A 495 -8.40 -26.80 -24.62
CA THR A 495 -7.92 -28.07 -24.07
C THR A 495 -6.82 -28.63 -24.96
N VAL A 496 -5.63 -28.80 -24.37
CA VAL A 496 -4.48 -29.40 -25.01
C VAL A 496 -4.31 -30.78 -24.42
N SER A 497 -4.81 -31.82 -25.13
CA SER A 497 -4.76 -33.21 -24.66
C SER A 497 -5.06 -34.15 -25.80
N ASP A 498 -4.35 -35.26 -25.84
CA ASP A 498 -4.66 -36.40 -26.72
C ASP A 498 -5.73 -37.33 -26.13
N THR A 499 -6.09 -37.15 -24.86
CA THR A 499 -7.14 -37.94 -24.19
C THR A 499 -8.52 -37.31 -24.34
N GLU A 500 -9.57 -38.12 -24.38
CA GLU A 500 -10.94 -37.63 -24.65
C GLU A 500 -11.51 -36.72 -23.54
N LYS A 501 -10.96 -36.73 -22.31
CA LYS A 501 -11.47 -35.92 -21.19
C LYS A 501 -10.38 -35.45 -20.22
N VAL A 502 -10.23 -34.15 -20.09
CA VAL A 502 -9.49 -33.52 -18.98
C VAL A 502 -10.44 -33.34 -17.79
N LYS A 503 -10.09 -33.86 -16.62
CA LYS A 503 -10.95 -33.84 -15.40
C LYS A 503 -11.37 -32.40 -14.98
N SER A 504 -10.56 -31.41 -15.27
CA SER A 504 -10.84 -30.01 -14.94
C SER A 504 -11.90 -29.38 -15.86
N GLU A 505 -12.18 -29.96 -17.00
CA GLU A 505 -13.14 -29.44 -18.00
C GLU A 505 -14.58 -29.47 -17.50
N GLU A 506 -14.90 -30.41 -16.59
CA GLU A 506 -16.25 -30.53 -16.00
C GLU A 506 -16.62 -29.38 -15.05
N MET A 507 -15.64 -28.67 -14.54
CA MET A 507 -15.86 -27.53 -13.61
C MET A 507 -16.24 -26.23 -14.34
N ILE A 508 -16.08 -26.16 -15.66
CA ILE A 508 -16.37 -24.98 -16.46
C ILE A 508 -17.84 -25.03 -16.94
N PRO A 509 -18.59 -23.92 -16.83
CA PRO A 509 -19.95 -23.87 -17.32
C PRO A 509 -20.05 -24.30 -18.79
N ALA A 510 -21.06 -25.10 -19.13
CA ALA A 510 -21.29 -25.57 -20.49
C ALA A 510 -21.53 -24.46 -21.53
N THR A 511 -21.84 -23.25 -21.04
CA THR A 511 -22.05 -22.05 -21.85
C THR A 511 -20.76 -21.41 -22.37
N VAL A 512 -19.58 -21.79 -21.82
CA VAL A 512 -18.28 -21.30 -22.28
C VAL A 512 -17.83 -22.08 -23.52
N PRO A 513 -17.45 -21.39 -24.59
CA PRO A 513 -16.92 -22.06 -25.81
C PRO A 513 -15.68 -22.89 -25.52
N ARG A 514 -15.59 -24.05 -26.12
CA ARG A 514 -14.49 -25.02 -25.92
C ARG A 514 -13.83 -25.34 -27.25
N ILE A 515 -12.50 -25.34 -27.27
CA ILE A 515 -11.69 -25.71 -28.42
C ILE A 515 -10.69 -26.74 -27.95
N ARG A 516 -10.67 -27.90 -28.65
CA ARG A 516 -9.67 -28.95 -28.42
C ARG A 516 -8.57 -28.84 -29.45
N LEU A 517 -7.35 -28.99 -29.01
CA LEU A 517 -6.14 -29.00 -29.81
C LEU A 517 -5.47 -30.37 -29.60
N ALA A 518 -5.21 -31.09 -30.67
CA ALA A 518 -4.43 -32.33 -30.61
C ALA A 518 -2.92 -31.98 -30.54
N GLU A 519 -2.14 -32.73 -29.77
CA GLU A 519 -0.69 -32.55 -29.63
C GLU A 519 0.06 -32.55 -30.99
N SER A 520 -0.36 -33.38 -31.93
CA SER A 520 0.24 -33.42 -33.26
C SER A 520 0.08 -32.14 -34.08
N MET A 521 -0.87 -31.28 -33.74
CA MET A 521 -1.07 -29.96 -34.38
C MET A 521 -0.23 -28.86 -33.71
N LEU A 522 0.30 -29.14 -32.54
CA LEU A 522 0.96 -28.15 -31.66
C LEU A 522 2.25 -27.58 -32.25
N GLN A 523 3.06 -28.37 -32.91
CA GLN A 523 4.42 -27.96 -33.30
C GLN A 523 4.51 -26.95 -34.45
N VAL A 524 3.52 -26.82 -35.30
CA VAL A 524 3.62 -26.04 -36.57
C VAL A 524 2.62 -24.88 -36.67
N GLN A 525 1.48 -24.96 -35.99
CA GLN A 525 0.37 -24.02 -36.24
C GLN A 525 -0.05 -23.15 -35.07
N ILE A 526 0.44 -23.40 -33.86
CA ILE A 526 -0.14 -22.77 -32.65
C ILE A 526 0.22 -21.32 -32.52
N ALA A 527 1.43 -20.86 -32.77
CA ALA A 527 1.77 -19.43 -32.66
C ALA A 527 0.89 -18.56 -33.57
N LYS A 528 0.67 -19.02 -34.81
CA LYS A 528 -0.24 -18.32 -35.73
C LYS A 528 -1.72 -18.63 -35.46
N SER A 529 -2.01 -19.69 -34.73
CA SER A 529 -3.36 -20.16 -34.47
C SER A 529 -3.89 -19.68 -33.13
N LEU A 530 -3.07 -19.53 -32.07
CA LEU A 530 -3.52 -19.02 -30.79
C LEU A 530 -4.10 -17.61 -30.91
N GLN A 531 -3.45 -16.72 -31.61
CA GLN A 531 -3.98 -15.40 -31.89
C GLN A 531 -5.31 -15.46 -32.67
N LYS A 532 -5.40 -16.34 -33.66
CA LYS A 532 -6.63 -16.60 -34.40
C LYS A 532 -7.69 -17.32 -33.56
N ILE A 533 -7.31 -18.25 -32.71
CA ILE A 533 -8.21 -19.02 -31.85
C ILE A 533 -8.90 -18.09 -30.84
N PHE A 534 -8.19 -17.16 -30.22
CA PHE A 534 -8.81 -16.14 -29.38
C PHE A 534 -9.80 -15.25 -30.14
N LEU A 535 -9.49 -14.92 -31.38
CA LEU A 535 -10.40 -14.21 -32.27
C LEU A 535 -11.61 -15.07 -32.66
N TYR A 536 -11.43 -16.40 -32.80
CA TYR A 536 -12.50 -17.35 -33.08
C TYR A 536 -13.47 -17.54 -31.94
N SER A 537 -12.99 -17.46 -30.69
CA SER A 537 -13.83 -17.62 -29.50
C SER A 537 -14.80 -16.47 -29.29
N CYS A 538 -14.60 -15.35 -29.94
CA CYS A 538 -15.56 -14.26 -29.99
C CYS A 538 -16.77 -14.53 -30.90
N LYS A 539 -16.84 -15.70 -31.58
CA LYS A 539 -17.97 -16.07 -32.41
C LYS A 539 -19.02 -16.83 -31.63
N PRO A 540 -20.26 -16.81 -32.10
CA PRO A 540 -21.25 -17.81 -31.71
C PRO A 540 -20.81 -19.18 -32.22
N PHE A 541 -20.27 -20.03 -31.35
CA PHE A 541 -19.96 -21.41 -31.65
C PHE A 541 -21.23 -22.26 -31.70
N GLU A 542 -21.20 -23.37 -32.44
CA GLU A 542 -22.23 -24.41 -32.31
C GLU A 542 -22.25 -24.87 -30.85
N GLY A 543 -23.42 -24.77 -30.19
CA GLY A 543 -23.58 -25.06 -28.76
C GLY A 543 -23.78 -23.83 -27.86
N LEU A 544 -23.54 -22.62 -28.32
CA LEU A 544 -23.99 -21.41 -27.64
C LEU A 544 -25.52 -21.29 -27.73
N ASP A 545 -26.13 -20.81 -26.63
CA ASP A 545 -27.58 -20.54 -26.64
C ASP A 545 -27.97 -19.72 -27.89
N ASP A 546 -28.92 -20.16 -28.65
CA ASP A 546 -29.33 -19.54 -29.90
C ASP A 546 -29.86 -18.12 -29.69
N ARG A 547 -30.35 -17.79 -28.50
CA ARG A 547 -30.73 -16.43 -28.11
C ARG A 547 -29.53 -15.50 -28.00
N ILE A 548 -28.43 -15.98 -27.45
CA ILE A 548 -27.16 -15.21 -27.38
C ILE A 548 -26.61 -15.00 -28.79
N LYS A 549 -26.69 -16.03 -29.65
CA LYS A 549 -26.33 -15.92 -31.06
C LYS A 549 -27.19 -14.90 -31.81
N GLU A 550 -28.51 -14.95 -31.64
CA GLU A 550 -29.43 -14.01 -32.26
C GLU A 550 -29.24 -12.58 -31.73
N GLN A 551 -29.04 -12.40 -30.44
CA GLN A 551 -28.82 -11.10 -29.84
C GLN A 551 -27.48 -10.50 -30.31
N MET A 552 -26.44 -11.32 -30.36
CA MET A 552 -25.16 -10.97 -30.96
C MET A 552 -25.28 -10.59 -32.44
N LEU A 553 -26.11 -11.27 -33.19
CA LEU A 553 -26.34 -11.00 -34.59
C LEU A 553 -27.25 -9.77 -34.81
N ARG A 554 -28.26 -9.55 -33.98
CA ARG A 554 -29.17 -8.40 -34.08
C ARG A 554 -28.45 -7.09 -33.77
N ASN A 555 -27.68 -7.03 -32.70
CA ASN A 555 -26.98 -5.80 -32.28
C ASN A 555 -25.86 -5.41 -33.26
N ARG A 556 -25.53 -6.27 -34.23
CA ARG A 556 -24.37 -6.08 -35.12
C ARG A 556 -24.64 -6.21 -36.61
N ARG A 557 -25.88 -6.51 -37.00
CA ARG A 557 -26.29 -6.51 -38.42
C ARG A 557 -26.01 -5.18 -39.12
N GLU A 558 -25.97 -4.10 -38.38
CA GLU A 558 -25.73 -2.74 -38.91
C GLU A 558 -24.25 -2.41 -39.10
N LYS A 559 -23.32 -3.16 -38.50
CA LYS A 559 -21.89 -2.88 -38.69
C LYS A 559 -21.27 -3.85 -39.70
N ARG A 560 -21.10 -3.38 -40.94
CA ARG A 560 -20.41 -4.06 -42.06
C ARG A 560 -19.08 -4.75 -41.66
N THR A 561 -18.39 -4.24 -40.69
CA THR A 561 -17.17 -4.77 -40.09
C THR A 561 -17.33 -6.17 -39.51
N TYR A 562 -18.50 -6.52 -38.96
CA TYR A 562 -18.74 -7.84 -38.38
C TYR A 562 -18.76 -8.98 -39.40
N ILE A 563 -19.42 -8.76 -40.55
CA ILE A 563 -19.52 -9.76 -41.62
C ILE A 563 -18.13 -10.04 -42.21
N VAL A 564 -17.32 -9.02 -42.37
CA VAL A 564 -15.96 -9.15 -42.90
C VAL A 564 -15.06 -9.94 -41.95
N GLN A 565 -15.22 -9.77 -40.65
CA GLN A 565 -14.42 -10.49 -39.65
C GLN A 565 -14.85 -11.95 -39.49
N ILE A 566 -16.17 -12.24 -39.48
CA ILE A 566 -16.64 -13.63 -39.54
C ILE A 566 -16.12 -14.29 -40.81
N ALA A 567 -16.12 -13.57 -41.94
CA ALA A 567 -15.59 -14.08 -43.19
C ALA A 567 -14.10 -14.39 -43.15
N SER A 568 -13.31 -13.50 -42.56
CA SER A 568 -11.86 -13.68 -42.40
C SER A 568 -11.52 -14.81 -41.42
N LEU A 569 -12.37 -14.99 -40.41
CA LEU A 569 -12.19 -15.98 -39.35
C LEU A 569 -12.67 -17.37 -39.74
N LEU A 570 -13.71 -17.49 -40.56
CA LEU A 570 -14.13 -18.78 -41.16
C LEU A 570 -13.21 -19.21 -42.31
N GLY A 571 -12.11 -18.52 -42.48
CA GLY A 571 -11.10 -18.90 -43.48
C GLY A 571 -11.65 -19.03 -44.84
N LEU A 572 -12.01 -18.63 -45.74
CA LEU A 572 -12.42 -18.89 -47.12
C LEU A 572 -13.92 -19.12 -47.41
N VAL A 573 -14.68 -19.58 -46.42
CA VAL A 573 -16.10 -19.92 -46.73
C VAL A 573 -16.91 -18.67 -47.01
N LEU A 574 -16.66 -17.60 -46.28
CA LEU A 574 -17.40 -16.35 -46.47
C LEU A 574 -16.69 -15.38 -47.43
N ALA A 575 -15.38 -15.46 -47.58
CA ALA A 575 -14.69 -14.75 -48.67
C ALA A 575 -15.12 -15.30 -50.04
N ALA A 576 -15.33 -16.59 -50.15
CA ALA A 576 -15.94 -17.20 -51.34
C ALA A 576 -17.38 -16.73 -51.55
N GLY A 577 -18.17 -16.56 -50.47
CA GLY A 577 -19.53 -16.03 -50.52
C GLY A 577 -19.60 -14.55 -50.97
N LEU A 578 -18.70 -13.72 -50.49
CA LEU A 578 -18.59 -12.33 -50.91
C LEU A 578 -18.09 -12.14 -52.35
N ILE A 579 -17.20 -13.02 -52.78
CA ILE A 579 -16.74 -13.06 -54.19
C ILE A 579 -17.89 -13.51 -55.12
N PHE A 580 -18.73 -14.42 -54.66
CA PHE A 580 -19.94 -14.84 -55.40
C PHE A 580 -21.01 -13.75 -55.46
N MET A 581 -21.18 -12.96 -54.41
CA MET A 581 -22.13 -11.84 -54.36
C MET A 581 -21.67 -10.64 -55.20
N LYS A 582 -20.39 -10.50 -55.51
CA LYS A 582 -19.86 -9.46 -56.42
C LYS A 582 -19.95 -9.80 -57.89
N LYS A 583 -20.32 -11.04 -58.24
CA LYS A 583 -20.48 -11.50 -59.65
C LYS A 583 -21.94 -11.64 -60.09
N ARG A 584 -22.88 -11.26 -59.29
CA ARG A 584 -24.27 -11.03 -59.63
C ARG A 584 -24.57 -9.51 -59.41
#